data_b011ea9b666e21db6d294eac0a38b231
#
_entry.id   b011ea9b666e21db6d294eac0a38b231
#
_cell.length_a   1.000
_cell.length_b   1.000
_cell.length_c   1.000
_cell.angle_alpha   90.00
_cell.angle_beta   90.00
_cell.angle_gamma   90.00
#
_symmetry.space_group_name_H-M   'P 1'
#
loop_
_entity.id
_entity.type
_entity.pdbx_description
1 polymer ?
#
loop_
_entity_poly.entity_id
_entity_poly.type
_entity_poly.pdbx_seq_one_letter_code
_entity_poly.pdbx_strand_id
1 'polypeptide(L)'
;METSMGAMVLHLDSVGAPNTVNNFVFLARFHYYDSLVFHRIINGFMCQGGCPEGSGRGGPGYRFADELPPAGRYEIGSLAMANAGPDTNGSQFFIVSGQSGTTLPPSYSLFGKVVKGLEIVDGMQGVPTGPGDRPVSDVVIESVTIQES
;
A
#
# COMPACT_ATOMS: atom_id res chain seq x y z
N MET A 1 -1.59 -11.09 -1.73
CA MET A 1 -0.60 -10.40 -2.57
C MET A 1 0.67 -11.22 -2.59
N GLU A 2 1.07 -11.65 -3.77
CA GLU A 2 2.33 -12.33 -3.99
C GLU A 2 3.39 -11.31 -4.36
N THR A 3 4.53 -11.32 -3.68
CA THR A 3 5.64 -10.42 -3.99
C THR A 3 6.93 -11.22 -4.23
N SER A 4 7.93 -10.56 -4.82
CA SER A 4 9.24 -11.17 -5.01
C SER A 4 9.94 -11.55 -3.70
N MET A 5 9.44 -11.08 -2.55
CA MET A 5 9.97 -11.40 -1.22
C MET A 5 9.07 -12.35 -0.42
N GLY A 6 7.92 -12.73 -0.94
CA GLY A 6 6.99 -13.65 -0.32
C GLY A 6 5.54 -13.22 -0.42
N ALA A 7 4.66 -14.06 0.12
CA ALA A 7 3.23 -13.86 0.07
C ALA A 7 2.69 -13.18 1.33
N MET A 8 1.72 -12.31 1.15
CA MET A 8 0.98 -11.65 2.23
C MET A 8 -0.51 -11.86 2.04
N VAL A 9 -1.24 -12.01 3.13
CA VAL A 9 -2.71 -11.99 3.13
C VAL A 9 -3.15 -10.66 3.74
N LEU A 10 -3.95 -9.92 2.98
CA LEU A 10 -4.49 -8.63 3.36
C LEU A 10 -5.98 -8.79 3.67
N HIS A 11 -6.42 -8.25 4.80
CA HIS A 11 -7.83 -8.08 5.09
C HIS A 11 -8.25 -6.68 4.67
N LEU A 12 -9.28 -6.58 3.82
CA LEU A 12 -9.77 -5.29 3.34
C LEU A 12 -11.02 -4.89 4.13
N ASP A 13 -11.02 -3.66 4.64
CA ASP A 13 -12.11 -3.12 5.48
C ASP A 13 -13.16 -2.43 4.60
N SER A 14 -14.07 -3.22 4.05
CA SER A 14 -15.13 -2.73 3.16
C SER A 14 -16.21 -1.93 3.89
N VAL A 15 -16.26 -1.99 5.22
CA VAL A 15 -17.18 -1.19 6.04
C VAL A 15 -16.59 0.19 6.32
N GLY A 16 -15.31 0.24 6.73
CA GLY A 16 -14.65 1.49 7.07
C GLY A 16 -14.27 2.35 5.86
N ALA A 17 -13.96 1.71 4.73
CA ALA A 17 -13.53 2.41 3.53
C ALA A 17 -14.09 1.73 2.27
N PRO A 18 -15.41 1.77 2.06
CA PRO A 18 -16.05 0.97 1.00
C PRO A 18 -15.60 1.34 -0.41
N ASN A 19 -15.46 2.62 -0.72
CA ASN A 19 -15.03 3.05 -2.05
C ASN A 19 -13.56 2.76 -2.31
N THR A 20 -12.72 2.93 -1.29
CA THR A 20 -11.29 2.64 -1.37
C THR A 20 -11.07 1.14 -1.60
N VAL A 21 -11.76 0.29 -0.84
CA VAL A 21 -11.70 -1.17 -1.04
C VAL A 21 -12.21 -1.56 -2.42
N ASN A 22 -13.34 -0.99 -2.85
CA ASN A 22 -13.87 -1.25 -4.18
C ASN A 22 -12.86 -0.91 -5.29
N ASN A 23 -12.20 0.24 -5.16
CA ASN A 23 -11.16 0.66 -6.11
C ASN A 23 -10.00 -0.33 -6.14
N PHE A 24 -9.48 -0.70 -4.98
CA PHE A 24 -8.36 -1.66 -4.89
C PHE A 24 -8.74 -3.02 -5.48
N VAL A 25 -9.91 -3.53 -5.15
CA VAL A 25 -10.41 -4.82 -5.68
C VAL A 25 -10.59 -4.76 -7.20
N PHE A 26 -11.17 -3.67 -7.70
CA PHE A 26 -11.34 -3.46 -9.14
C PHE A 26 -10.00 -3.50 -9.86
N LEU A 27 -9.03 -2.71 -9.38
CA LEU A 27 -7.70 -2.66 -10.00
C LEU A 27 -6.99 -4.02 -9.92
N ALA A 28 -7.07 -4.69 -8.78
CA ALA A 28 -6.45 -6.00 -8.59
C ALA A 28 -7.03 -7.05 -9.54
N ARG A 29 -8.35 -7.06 -9.73
CA ARG A 29 -9.02 -8.00 -10.65
C ARG A 29 -8.68 -7.76 -12.11
N PHE A 30 -8.32 -6.54 -12.47
CA PHE A 30 -7.84 -6.19 -13.82
C PHE A 30 -6.32 -6.34 -13.96
N HIS A 31 -5.66 -7.00 -13.01
CA HIS A 31 -4.21 -7.22 -13.01
C HIS A 31 -3.39 -5.92 -13.05
N TYR A 32 -3.97 -4.81 -12.59
CA TYR A 32 -3.29 -3.51 -12.60
C TYR A 32 -1.99 -3.51 -11.80
N TYR A 33 -1.99 -4.19 -10.65
CA TYR A 33 -0.82 -4.22 -9.77
C TYR A 33 0.24 -5.23 -10.16
N ASP A 34 -0.04 -6.13 -11.11
CA ASP A 34 0.91 -7.15 -11.53
C ASP A 34 2.16 -6.50 -12.12
N SER A 35 3.32 -6.93 -11.66
CA SER A 35 4.64 -6.43 -12.06
C SER A 35 4.98 -5.01 -11.60
N LEU A 36 4.13 -4.36 -10.81
CA LEU A 36 4.47 -3.06 -10.21
C LEU A 36 5.41 -3.24 -9.02
N VAL A 37 6.20 -2.20 -8.75
CA VAL A 37 7.22 -2.25 -7.70
C VAL A 37 6.82 -1.43 -6.47
N PHE A 38 7.41 -1.76 -5.33
CA PHE A 38 7.44 -0.85 -4.18
C PHE A 38 8.56 0.15 -4.42
N HIS A 39 8.22 1.28 -5.00
CA HIS A 39 9.19 2.28 -5.46
C HIS A 39 9.77 3.15 -4.34
N ARG A 40 9.18 3.11 -3.14
CA ARG A 40 9.62 3.89 -2.00
C ARG A 40 9.48 3.08 -0.73
N ILE A 41 10.59 2.79 -0.08
CA ILE A 41 10.64 2.05 1.18
C ILE A 41 11.48 2.83 2.17
N ILE A 42 10.90 3.13 3.32
CA ILE A 42 11.60 3.79 4.42
C ILE A 42 11.54 2.89 5.64
N ASN A 43 12.70 2.37 6.06
CA ASN A 43 12.81 1.52 7.24
C ASN A 43 12.29 2.26 8.48
N GLY A 44 11.48 1.58 9.28
CA GLY A 44 10.86 2.17 10.47
C GLY A 44 9.62 2.99 10.18
N PHE A 45 9.16 3.03 8.91
CA PHE A 45 8.03 3.84 8.48
C PHE A 45 7.04 3.05 7.61
N MET A 46 7.31 2.91 6.31
CA MET A 46 6.35 2.28 5.41
C MET A 46 7.00 1.77 4.11
N CYS A 47 6.26 0.93 3.39
CA CYS A 47 6.58 0.46 2.04
C CYS A 47 5.47 0.92 1.10
N GLN A 48 5.81 1.74 0.10
CA GLN A 48 4.85 2.33 -0.83
C GLN A 48 5.00 1.75 -2.23
N GLY A 49 3.88 1.40 -2.85
CA GLY A 49 3.84 0.87 -4.20
C GLY A 49 2.54 1.20 -4.93
N GLY A 50 2.31 0.53 -6.06
CA GLY A 50 1.08 0.71 -6.83
C GLY A 50 1.12 1.82 -7.86
N CYS A 51 2.28 2.42 -8.12
CA CYS A 51 2.46 3.39 -9.19
C CYS A 51 2.75 2.65 -10.50
N PRO A 52 1.94 2.84 -11.56
CA PRO A 52 2.15 2.12 -12.83
C PRO A 52 3.48 2.44 -13.50
N GLU A 53 4.02 3.64 -13.27
CA GLU A 53 5.31 4.06 -13.82
C GLU A 53 6.48 3.74 -12.89
N GLY A 54 6.22 3.35 -11.65
CA GLY A 54 7.26 3.16 -10.64
C GLY A 54 7.96 4.44 -10.20
N SER A 55 7.43 5.61 -10.56
CA SER A 55 8.03 6.93 -10.29
C SER A 55 7.46 7.63 -9.06
N GLY A 56 6.31 7.18 -8.57
CA GLY A 56 5.54 7.86 -7.55
C GLY A 56 4.58 8.92 -8.09
N ARG A 57 4.59 9.17 -9.41
CA ARG A 57 3.75 10.20 -10.05
C ARG A 57 2.57 9.64 -10.82
N GLY A 58 2.59 8.36 -11.16
CA GLY A 58 1.57 7.72 -11.96
C GLY A 58 0.37 7.26 -11.14
N GLY A 59 -0.74 7.06 -11.82
CA GLY A 59 -1.98 6.57 -11.24
C GLY A 59 -2.91 6.00 -12.31
N PRO A 60 -4.15 5.67 -11.94
CA PRO A 60 -5.06 4.96 -12.84
C PRO A 60 -5.82 5.88 -13.81
N GLY A 61 -5.49 7.17 -13.83
CA GLY A 61 -6.17 8.13 -14.72
C GLY A 61 -7.39 8.82 -14.09
N TYR A 62 -7.65 8.57 -12.81
CA TYR A 62 -8.72 9.20 -12.04
C TYR A 62 -8.29 9.42 -10.60
N ARG A 63 -9.07 10.22 -9.86
CA ARG A 63 -8.90 10.44 -8.42
C ARG A 63 -10.24 10.24 -7.74
N PHE A 64 -10.21 9.89 -6.46
CA PHE A 64 -11.42 9.76 -5.66
C PHE A 64 -11.22 10.28 -4.23
N ALA A 65 -12.35 10.55 -3.57
CA ALA A 65 -12.39 11.18 -2.26
C ALA A 65 -11.82 10.29 -1.15
N ASP A 66 -11.29 10.92 -0.12
CA ASP A 66 -10.81 10.24 1.08
C ASP A 66 -11.94 9.58 1.86
N GLU A 67 -11.60 8.49 2.51
CA GLU A 67 -12.39 7.80 3.53
C GLU A 67 -11.51 7.65 4.76
N LEU A 68 -11.36 8.75 5.51
CA LEU A 68 -10.35 8.87 6.56
C LEU A 68 -10.76 8.16 7.84
N PRO A 69 -9.78 7.53 8.56
CA PRO A 69 -10.05 6.93 9.86
C PRO A 69 -10.03 8.00 10.96
N PRO A 70 -10.54 7.68 12.16
CA PRO A 70 -10.21 8.46 13.35
C PRO A 70 -8.69 8.48 13.60
N ALA A 71 -8.20 9.46 14.35
CA ALA A 71 -6.80 9.54 14.72
C ALA A 71 -6.35 8.31 15.53
N GLY A 72 -5.07 7.92 15.39
CA GLY A 72 -4.45 6.85 16.17
C GLY A 72 -4.82 5.44 15.73
N ARG A 73 -5.32 5.26 14.52
CA ARG A 73 -5.73 3.95 14.00
C ARG A 73 -4.65 3.22 13.20
N TYR A 74 -3.59 3.89 12.81
CA TYR A 74 -2.52 3.22 12.06
C TYR A 74 -1.69 2.34 12.98
N GLU A 75 -1.44 1.12 12.54
CA GLU A 75 -0.61 0.14 13.24
C GLU A 75 0.33 -0.53 12.24
N ILE A 76 1.34 -1.25 12.72
CA ILE A 76 2.21 -2.03 11.83
C ILE A 76 1.37 -3.05 11.08
N GLY A 77 1.47 -3.05 9.76
CA GLY A 77 0.64 -3.86 8.87
C GLY A 77 -0.54 -3.12 8.27
N SER A 78 -0.86 -1.91 8.73
CA SER A 78 -1.93 -1.11 8.14
C SER A 78 -1.71 -0.85 6.67
N LEU A 79 -2.78 -0.95 5.89
CA LEU A 79 -2.81 -0.71 4.45
C LEU A 79 -3.61 0.57 4.19
N ALA A 80 -2.95 1.60 3.68
CA ALA A 80 -3.55 2.91 3.47
C ALA A 80 -3.19 3.46 2.08
N MET A 81 -4.00 4.42 1.60
CA MET A 81 -3.75 5.05 0.29
C MET A 81 -2.75 6.18 0.42
N ALA A 82 -1.74 6.17 -0.45
CA ALA A 82 -0.91 7.33 -0.66
C ALA A 82 -1.70 8.41 -1.41
N ASN A 83 -1.37 9.68 -1.18
CA ASN A 83 -2.05 10.79 -1.84
C ASN A 83 -1.11 11.99 -2.03
N ALA A 84 -1.58 12.97 -2.79
CA ALA A 84 -0.90 14.24 -3.04
C ALA A 84 -1.69 15.41 -2.43
N GLY A 85 -2.38 15.16 -1.33
CA GLY A 85 -3.27 16.09 -0.65
C GLY A 85 -4.68 15.53 -0.54
N PRO A 86 -5.65 16.29 0.03
CA PRO A 86 -7.01 15.80 0.21
C PRO A 86 -7.66 15.36 -1.09
N ASP A 87 -8.38 14.25 -1.04
CA ASP A 87 -9.21 13.74 -2.15
C ASP A 87 -8.45 13.48 -3.45
N THR A 88 -7.21 12.97 -3.33
CA THR A 88 -6.35 12.66 -4.49
C THR A 88 -5.95 11.19 -4.55
N ASN A 89 -6.79 10.30 -4.05
CA ASN A 89 -6.53 8.86 -4.08
C ASN A 89 -6.58 8.33 -5.52
N GLY A 90 -5.71 7.39 -5.83
CA GLY A 90 -5.66 6.73 -7.12
C GLY A 90 -5.35 5.25 -6.97
N SER A 91 -4.14 4.83 -7.34
CA SER A 91 -3.71 3.44 -7.22
C SER A 91 -2.60 3.20 -6.21
N GLN A 92 -1.84 4.24 -5.85
CA GLN A 92 -0.72 4.07 -4.93
C GLN A 92 -1.20 3.85 -3.50
N PHE A 93 -0.57 2.90 -2.84
CA PHE A 93 -0.84 2.56 -1.45
C PHE A 93 0.46 2.37 -0.70
N PHE A 94 0.37 2.32 0.63
CA PHE A 94 1.51 1.94 1.46
C PHE A 94 1.09 0.98 2.55
N ILE A 95 2.06 0.20 3.00
CA ILE A 95 1.93 -0.70 4.15
C ILE A 95 2.80 -0.14 5.25
N VAL A 96 2.22 0.14 6.40
CA VAL A 96 2.97 0.61 7.58
C VAL A 96 3.88 -0.52 8.04
N SER A 97 5.18 -0.25 8.09
CA SER A 97 6.20 -1.26 8.42
C SER A 97 6.94 -0.97 9.73
N GLY A 98 6.81 0.24 10.27
CA GLY A 98 7.50 0.62 11.47
C GLY A 98 6.79 1.68 12.29
N GLN A 99 7.34 2.00 13.44
CA GLN A 99 6.71 2.86 14.45
C GLN A 99 6.37 4.25 13.93
N SER A 100 7.19 4.83 13.07
CA SER A 100 6.93 6.16 12.52
C SER A 100 5.64 6.22 11.70
N GLY A 101 5.25 5.11 11.07
CA GLY A 101 3.99 5.02 10.34
C GLY A 101 2.76 4.96 11.25
N THR A 102 2.93 4.50 12.47
CA THR A 102 1.81 4.42 13.43
C THR A 102 1.41 5.78 14.00
N THR A 103 2.26 6.79 13.83
CA THR A 103 2.04 8.15 14.36
C THR A 103 1.57 9.12 13.27
N LEU A 104 1.25 8.64 12.08
CA LEU A 104 0.74 9.49 11.01
C LEU A 104 -0.56 10.19 11.43
N PRO A 105 -0.78 11.44 10.98
CA PRO A 105 -2.08 12.08 11.11
C PRO A 105 -3.12 11.35 10.27
N PRO A 106 -4.43 11.44 10.60
CA PRO A 106 -5.48 10.71 9.89
C PRO A 106 -5.81 11.34 8.53
N SER A 107 -4.78 11.50 7.69
CA SER A 107 -4.87 12.14 6.37
C SER A 107 -4.83 11.13 5.22
N TYR A 108 -4.81 9.84 5.53
CA TYR A 108 -4.70 8.76 4.55
C TYR A 108 -5.82 7.75 4.76
N SER A 109 -6.54 7.42 3.70
CA SER A 109 -7.63 6.45 3.78
C SER A 109 -7.10 5.08 4.20
N LEU A 110 -7.50 4.62 5.37
CA LEU A 110 -7.13 3.33 5.93
C LEU A 110 -8.13 2.30 5.45
N PHE A 111 -7.69 1.33 4.65
CA PHE A 111 -8.63 0.41 4.01
C PHE A 111 -8.34 -1.08 4.25
N GLY A 112 -7.35 -1.40 5.05
CA GLY A 112 -7.08 -2.79 5.37
C GLY A 112 -5.84 -2.97 6.23
N LYS A 113 -5.45 -4.23 6.37
CA LYS A 113 -4.22 -4.58 7.08
C LYS A 113 -3.68 -5.94 6.63
N VAL A 114 -2.40 -6.15 6.83
CA VAL A 114 -1.75 -7.43 6.65
C VAL A 114 -2.12 -8.34 7.83
N VAL A 115 -2.75 -9.47 7.55
CA VAL A 115 -3.14 -10.45 8.58
C VAL A 115 -2.24 -11.68 8.59
N LYS A 116 -1.54 -11.96 7.49
CA LYS A 116 -0.47 -12.96 7.39
C LYS A 116 0.64 -12.39 6.53
N GLY A 117 1.90 -12.63 6.95
CA GLY A 117 3.06 -12.17 6.19
C GLY A 117 3.67 -10.89 6.75
N LEU A 118 3.45 -10.55 8.02
CA LEU A 118 4.12 -9.40 8.63
C LEU A 118 5.64 -9.55 8.58
N GLU A 119 6.16 -10.77 8.64
CA GLU A 119 7.60 -11.04 8.47
C GLU A 119 8.09 -10.67 7.07
N ILE A 120 7.22 -10.72 6.06
CA ILE A 120 7.55 -10.28 4.70
C ILE A 120 7.64 -8.75 4.67
N VAL A 121 6.71 -8.06 5.32
CA VAL A 121 6.74 -6.59 5.44
C VAL A 121 8.02 -6.15 6.15
N ASP A 122 8.39 -6.83 7.23
CA ASP A 122 9.60 -6.54 7.98
C ASP A 122 10.86 -6.76 7.12
N GLY A 123 10.88 -7.83 6.34
CA GLY A 123 11.96 -8.08 5.38
C GLY A 123 12.04 -7.02 4.30
N MET A 124 10.89 -6.57 3.77
CA MET A 124 10.83 -5.53 2.76
C MET A 124 11.38 -4.20 3.27
N GLN A 125 11.03 -3.80 4.50
CA GLN A 125 11.50 -2.52 5.03
C GLN A 125 13.02 -2.47 5.23
N GLY A 126 13.66 -3.62 5.37
CA GLY A 126 15.10 -3.72 5.59
C GLY A 126 15.94 -3.76 4.32
N VAL A 127 15.35 -3.74 3.12
CA VAL A 127 16.13 -3.81 1.88
C VAL A 127 16.98 -2.56 1.69
N PRO A 128 18.16 -2.68 1.05
CA PRO A 128 18.98 -1.52 0.73
C PRO A 128 18.23 -0.58 -0.22
N THR A 129 18.29 0.73 0.08
CA THR A 129 17.68 1.77 -0.75
C THR A 129 18.71 2.80 -1.18
N GLY A 130 18.41 3.50 -2.25
CA GLY A 130 19.21 4.57 -2.81
C GLY A 130 18.46 5.90 -2.81
N PRO A 131 18.85 6.84 -3.70
CA PRO A 131 18.20 8.15 -3.79
C PRO A 131 16.68 8.03 -3.94
N GLY A 132 15.93 8.88 -3.22
CA GLY A 132 14.47 8.87 -3.22
C GLY A 132 13.87 7.69 -2.47
N ASP A 133 14.64 7.02 -1.62
CA ASP A 133 14.21 5.84 -0.86
C ASP A 133 13.77 4.68 -1.75
N ARG A 134 14.31 4.63 -2.95
CA ARG A 134 14.03 3.57 -3.91
C ARG A 134 14.88 2.34 -3.60
N PRO A 135 14.29 1.13 -3.52
CA PRO A 135 15.07 -0.10 -3.35
C PRO A 135 16.12 -0.25 -4.46
N VAL A 136 17.34 -0.64 -4.08
CA VAL A 136 18.44 -0.88 -5.02
C VAL A 136 18.09 -2.05 -5.96
N SER A 137 17.47 -3.09 -5.41
CA SER A 137 16.89 -4.19 -6.19
C SER A 137 15.38 -4.10 -6.06
N ASP A 138 14.66 -4.19 -7.18
CA ASP A 138 13.21 -4.04 -7.19
C ASP A 138 12.51 -5.08 -6.30
N VAL A 139 11.59 -4.60 -5.47
CA VAL A 139 10.62 -5.42 -4.75
C VAL A 139 9.34 -5.38 -5.56
N VAL A 140 8.97 -6.52 -6.15
CA VAL A 140 7.93 -6.59 -7.18
C VAL A 140 6.66 -7.21 -6.62
N ILE A 141 5.52 -6.61 -6.96
CA ILE A 141 4.20 -7.25 -6.77
C ILE A 141 4.03 -8.20 -7.96
N GLU A 142 4.00 -9.50 -7.70
CA GLU A 142 3.84 -10.49 -8.75
C GLU A 142 2.37 -10.64 -9.14
N SER A 143 1.49 -10.68 -8.16
CA SER A 143 0.04 -10.74 -8.39
C SER A 143 -0.73 -10.37 -7.14
N VAL A 144 -1.97 -9.95 -7.34
CA VAL A 144 -2.95 -9.74 -6.26
C VAL A 144 -4.21 -10.52 -6.61
N THR A 145 -4.52 -11.53 -5.80
CA THR A 145 -5.72 -12.35 -5.97
C THR A 145 -6.76 -11.95 -4.92
N ILE A 146 -7.98 -11.72 -5.36
CA ILE A 146 -9.09 -11.33 -4.49
C ILE A 146 -9.91 -12.55 -4.13
N GLN A 147 -10.16 -12.71 -2.82
CA GLN A 147 -11.07 -13.72 -2.30
C GLN A 147 -12.19 -13.02 -1.55
N GLU A 148 -13.42 -13.40 -1.83
CA GLU A 148 -14.61 -12.94 -1.12
C GLU A 148 -15.11 -14.05 -0.21
N SER A 149 -15.49 -13.67 0.99
CA SER A 149 -16.04 -14.60 1.98
C SER A 149 -17.52 -14.38 2.19
#